data_d5bbaf7cee39df5d8011557941f79777
#
_entry.id   d5bbaf7cee39df5d8011557941f79777
#
_cell.length_a   1.000
_cell.length_b   1.000
_cell.length_c   1.000
_cell.angle_alpha   90.00
_cell.angle_beta   90.00
_cell.angle_gamma   90.00
#
_symmetry.space_group_name_H-M   'P 1'
#
loop_
_entity.id
_entity.type
_entity.pdbx_description
1 polymer ?
#
loop_
_entity_poly.entity_id
_entity_poly.type
_entity_poly.pdbx_seq_one_letter_code
_entity_poly.pdbx_strand_id
1 'polypeptide(L)'
;MAPKKKLELDIRGMTCDRCPQHIERALKQVAGVETVEIPGWRSNKATLIVKSDIAERDLTASVEGAGYHATVKSSSAIDGEIEQSAQSSFTEDGGHDFDLLVIGAGSAGFAAAIKATDLGFRVGMIGYGAIGGTCVNVGCVPSKTLIRAAEAWHNAGHHPFKGANTQQGNLDWDLVRTQKDDLVSQMRQSKYVNVLAAYPKITYIEGAAQFTKDGSVRVGERIYTADRYVIATGAHPRMIDFPGSEKAEALNSTTLMELEQLPKSLIVLGGRAVALELGQTMARLGVDVLILQRSTRLVPDHEPEIGRGIKDYLEQEGIGVITGVEVKRLSRDGDTRIVHARVLGQEREFKADQILMALGREANTKGMGLEHMDVKLEQNGAIVVDKYMQSSNPTIYATGDVTNNPEFVYVAAAGGSVAAQNALADTKKPLDLSTVPGVIFTDPQIATVGLTEAQAKNEGYRVKTSTVGLEHVARAQAARDTRGFIKLVADETTNRLLGAHILAAEGGEAIQTATLAIKYGIKVDDLADTLFPYLTQVEGLKLAAIAFEKDIAMLSCCAA
;
A
#
# COMPACT_ATOMS: atom_id res chain seq x y z
N MET A 1 -5.65 20.28 38.63
CA MET A 1 -6.73 19.60 37.87
C MET A 1 -7.57 18.81 38.84
N ALA A 2 -8.88 18.60 38.60
CA ALA A 2 -9.65 17.73 39.48
C ALA A 2 -9.13 16.29 39.38
N PRO A 3 -9.03 15.54 40.48
CA PRO A 3 -8.55 14.17 40.46
C PRO A 3 -9.44 13.28 39.57
N LYS A 4 -8.83 12.32 38.87
CA LYS A 4 -9.49 11.42 37.93
C LYS A 4 -9.38 9.97 38.37
N LYS A 5 -10.30 9.13 37.93
CA LYS A 5 -10.24 7.68 38.12
C LYS A 5 -10.51 6.94 36.82
N LYS A 6 -9.86 5.80 36.65
CA LYS A 6 -10.12 4.83 35.59
C LYS A 6 -11.08 3.76 36.12
N LEU A 7 -12.14 3.51 35.36
CA LEU A 7 -13.15 2.49 35.67
C LEU A 7 -13.23 1.48 34.54
N GLU A 8 -13.40 0.22 34.89
CA GLU A 8 -13.72 -0.86 33.95
C GLU A 8 -15.11 -1.38 34.29
N LEU A 9 -16.02 -1.34 33.31
CA LEU A 9 -17.36 -1.90 33.42
C LEU A 9 -17.45 -3.23 32.68
N ASP A 10 -18.11 -4.22 33.30
CA ASP A 10 -18.62 -5.41 32.62
C ASP A 10 -20.03 -5.11 32.13
N ILE A 11 -20.29 -5.26 30.81
CA ILE A 11 -21.53 -4.87 30.16
C ILE A 11 -22.19 -6.10 29.53
N ARG A 12 -23.44 -6.35 29.88
CA ARG A 12 -24.22 -7.47 29.34
C ARG A 12 -25.40 -6.96 28.50
N GLY A 13 -25.79 -7.77 27.52
CA GLY A 13 -26.93 -7.45 26.65
C GLY A 13 -26.53 -6.84 25.30
N MET A 14 -25.23 -6.66 25.02
CA MET A 14 -24.78 -6.27 23.69
C MET A 14 -24.93 -7.44 22.71
N THR A 15 -25.62 -7.21 21.58
CA THR A 15 -25.93 -8.26 20.58
C THR A 15 -25.49 -7.91 19.17
N CYS A 16 -25.05 -6.68 18.90
CA CYS A 16 -24.66 -6.22 17.56
C CYS A 16 -23.65 -5.08 17.61
N ASP A 17 -23.06 -4.76 16.46
CA ASP A 17 -22.02 -3.73 16.30
C ASP A 17 -22.49 -2.30 16.60
N ARG A 18 -23.79 -2.04 16.69
CA ARG A 18 -24.35 -0.73 17.08
C ARG A 18 -24.49 -0.56 18.59
N CYS A 19 -24.48 -1.67 19.35
CA CYS A 19 -24.63 -1.64 20.80
C CYS A 19 -23.52 -0.82 21.50
N PRO A 20 -22.21 -0.96 21.14
CA PRO A 20 -21.14 -0.14 21.71
C PRO A 20 -21.37 1.36 21.55
N GLN A 21 -21.83 1.81 20.39
CA GLN A 21 -22.09 3.22 20.09
C GLN A 21 -23.25 3.79 20.93
N HIS A 22 -24.30 2.99 21.18
CA HIS A 22 -25.41 3.39 22.05
C HIS A 22 -24.93 3.57 23.49
N ILE A 23 -24.13 2.63 23.99
CA ILE A 23 -23.59 2.67 25.35
C ILE A 23 -22.60 3.81 25.51
N GLU A 24 -21.71 4.01 24.54
CA GLU A 24 -20.76 5.11 24.54
C GLU A 24 -21.46 6.47 24.60
N ARG A 25 -22.54 6.64 23.81
CA ARG A 25 -23.33 7.87 23.80
C ARG A 25 -24.01 8.09 25.14
N ALA A 26 -24.58 7.06 25.76
CA ALA A 26 -25.22 7.16 27.06
C ALA A 26 -24.20 7.54 28.15
N LEU A 27 -23.03 6.89 28.17
CA LEU A 27 -21.98 7.17 29.14
C LEU A 27 -21.37 8.57 28.97
N LYS A 28 -21.23 9.06 27.76
CA LYS A 28 -20.74 10.43 27.49
C LYS A 28 -21.72 11.53 27.90
N GLN A 29 -22.99 11.21 28.15
CA GLN A 29 -23.98 12.16 28.69
C GLN A 29 -23.84 12.36 30.20
N VAL A 30 -23.15 11.47 30.91
CA VAL A 30 -22.94 11.61 32.35
C VAL A 30 -21.85 12.68 32.57
N ALA A 31 -22.25 13.73 33.32
CA ALA A 31 -21.36 14.86 33.57
C ALA A 31 -20.08 14.41 34.31
N GLY A 32 -18.91 14.68 33.71
CA GLY A 32 -17.59 14.33 34.25
C GLY A 32 -17.00 13.04 33.69
N VAL A 33 -17.66 12.37 32.77
CA VAL A 33 -17.05 11.32 31.93
C VAL A 33 -16.24 12.01 30.85
N GLU A 34 -14.94 11.70 30.77
CA GLU A 34 -14.01 12.31 29.82
C GLU A 34 -13.77 11.41 28.61
N THR A 35 -13.50 10.11 28.85
CA THR A 35 -13.33 9.14 27.78
C THR A 35 -14.11 7.88 28.05
N VAL A 36 -14.60 7.26 26.99
CA VAL A 36 -15.27 5.95 26.99
C VAL A 36 -14.67 5.14 25.86
N GLU A 37 -14.21 3.95 26.17
CA GLU A 37 -13.66 3.01 25.20
C GLU A 37 -14.38 1.68 25.33
N ILE A 38 -15.00 1.20 24.25
CA ILE A 38 -15.68 -0.10 24.16
C ILE A 38 -15.10 -0.84 22.95
N PRO A 39 -14.24 -1.84 23.15
CA PRO A 39 -13.52 -2.52 22.06
C PRO A 39 -14.42 -3.25 21.04
N GLY A 40 -15.71 -3.43 21.36
CA GLY A 40 -16.71 -4.05 20.51
C GLY A 40 -17.75 -4.82 21.33
N TRP A 41 -18.87 -5.17 20.74
CA TRP A 41 -19.99 -5.80 21.44
C TRP A 41 -19.65 -7.17 22.05
N ARG A 42 -18.68 -7.91 21.48
CA ARG A 42 -18.24 -9.19 21.99
C ARG A 42 -17.25 -9.08 23.18
N SER A 43 -16.72 -7.90 23.44
CA SER A 43 -15.78 -7.68 24.55
C SER A 43 -16.47 -7.73 25.91
N ASN A 44 -17.77 -7.41 25.95
CA ASN A 44 -18.55 -7.22 27.15
C ASN A 44 -17.92 -6.24 28.16
N LYS A 45 -17.08 -5.30 27.68
CA LYS A 45 -16.31 -4.39 28.52
C LYS A 45 -16.39 -2.96 28.02
N ALA A 46 -16.40 -2.00 28.97
CA ALA A 46 -16.09 -0.61 28.69
C ALA A 46 -15.05 -0.09 29.68
N THR A 47 -14.10 0.70 29.18
CA THR A 47 -13.12 1.41 29.98
C THR A 47 -13.42 2.90 29.95
N LEU A 48 -13.48 3.55 31.12
CA LEU A 48 -13.80 4.95 31.26
C LEU A 48 -12.71 5.70 32.02
N ILE A 49 -12.46 6.93 31.63
CA ILE A 49 -11.77 7.92 32.44
C ILE A 49 -12.80 8.96 32.87
N VAL A 50 -12.95 9.11 34.18
CA VAL A 50 -13.96 9.98 34.78
C VAL A 50 -13.35 10.82 35.89
N LYS A 51 -14.01 11.92 36.26
CA LYS A 51 -13.64 12.65 37.48
C LYS A 51 -13.84 11.77 38.71
N SER A 52 -12.98 11.90 39.71
CA SER A 52 -12.97 11.01 40.90
C SER A 52 -14.24 11.10 41.76
N ASP A 53 -14.98 12.19 41.66
CA ASP A 53 -16.23 12.47 42.42
C ASP A 53 -17.50 11.83 41.79
N ILE A 54 -17.37 11.24 40.61
CA ILE A 54 -18.54 10.58 39.97
C ILE A 54 -18.90 9.30 40.73
N ALA A 55 -20.15 9.18 41.07
CA ALA A 55 -20.68 7.96 41.66
C ALA A 55 -20.81 6.85 40.60
N GLU A 56 -20.31 5.67 40.93
CA GLU A 56 -20.33 4.51 40.02
C GLU A 56 -21.73 4.09 39.61
N ARG A 57 -22.70 4.29 40.52
CA ARG A 57 -24.15 4.06 40.28
C ARG A 57 -24.72 4.91 39.13
N ASP A 58 -24.17 6.11 38.91
CA ASP A 58 -24.69 7.02 37.86
C ASP A 58 -24.25 6.53 36.47
N LEU A 59 -23.08 5.90 36.39
CA LEU A 59 -22.57 5.26 35.18
C LEU A 59 -23.32 3.98 34.84
N THR A 60 -23.58 3.11 35.84
CA THR A 60 -24.35 1.89 35.62
C THR A 60 -25.79 2.19 35.29
N ALA A 61 -26.43 3.17 35.97
CA ALA A 61 -27.77 3.61 35.65
C ALA A 61 -27.90 4.19 34.23
N SER A 62 -26.89 4.89 33.73
CA SER A 62 -26.86 5.41 32.36
C SER A 62 -26.83 4.29 31.32
N VAL A 63 -26.08 3.23 31.57
CA VAL A 63 -26.02 2.03 30.72
C VAL A 63 -27.35 1.25 30.78
N GLU A 64 -27.95 1.15 31.97
CA GLU A 64 -29.25 0.51 32.17
C GLU A 64 -30.36 1.29 31.47
N GLY A 65 -30.33 2.61 31.54
CA GLY A 65 -31.28 3.49 30.82
C GLY A 65 -31.17 3.36 29.29
N ALA A 66 -30.01 2.91 28.78
CA ALA A 66 -29.83 2.59 27.37
C ALA A 66 -30.25 1.15 27.00
N GLY A 67 -30.75 0.37 27.96
CA GLY A 67 -31.27 -0.99 27.73
C GLY A 67 -30.22 -2.11 27.87
N TYR A 68 -29.13 -1.86 28.59
CA TYR A 68 -28.07 -2.83 28.84
C TYR A 68 -27.82 -2.98 30.35
N HIS A 69 -27.14 -4.03 30.78
CA HIS A 69 -26.71 -4.22 32.15
C HIS A 69 -25.23 -3.92 32.32
N ALA A 70 -24.85 -3.13 33.34
CA ALA A 70 -23.46 -2.83 33.65
C ALA A 70 -23.15 -3.05 35.13
N THR A 71 -21.95 -3.62 35.39
CA THR A 71 -21.38 -3.72 36.74
C THR A 71 -19.96 -3.19 36.72
N VAL A 72 -19.55 -2.47 37.79
CA VAL A 72 -18.18 -1.98 37.92
C VAL A 72 -17.27 -3.15 38.31
N LYS A 73 -16.28 -3.42 37.47
CA LYS A 73 -15.32 -4.51 37.67
C LYS A 73 -14.07 -4.05 38.43
N SER A 74 -13.60 -2.85 38.12
CA SER A 74 -12.45 -2.24 38.80
C SER A 74 -12.53 -0.73 38.77
N SER A 75 -11.98 -0.09 39.81
CA SER A 75 -11.86 1.36 39.94
C SER A 75 -10.47 1.67 40.48
N SER A 76 -9.70 2.48 39.78
CA SER A 76 -8.36 2.92 40.21
C SER A 76 -8.25 4.43 40.08
N ALA A 77 -7.73 5.09 41.13
CA ALA A 77 -7.41 6.52 41.06
C ALA A 77 -6.32 6.75 40.02
N ILE A 78 -6.48 7.79 39.20
CA ILE A 78 -5.40 8.32 38.38
C ILE A 78 -4.87 9.50 39.17
N ASP A 79 -3.86 9.28 40.00
CA ASP A 79 -3.15 10.36 40.67
C ASP A 79 -2.51 11.24 39.60
N GLY A 80 -2.72 12.54 39.76
CA GLY A 80 -2.41 13.56 38.81
C GLY A 80 -0.99 13.51 38.29
N GLU A 81 -0.87 13.98 37.07
CA GLU A 81 0.29 14.05 36.19
C GLU A 81 0.43 12.79 35.34
N ILE A 82 -0.17 12.89 34.12
CA ILE A 82 0.57 12.45 32.96
C ILE A 82 1.72 13.46 32.81
N GLU A 83 2.59 13.50 33.81
CA GLU A 83 3.99 13.75 33.53
C GLU A 83 4.45 12.62 32.65
N GLN A 84 4.96 12.98 31.52
CA GLN A 84 6.02 12.30 30.81
C GLN A 84 6.83 11.33 31.68
N SER A 85 6.27 10.21 32.09
CA SER A 85 7.02 9.14 32.72
C SER A 85 7.44 8.13 31.66
N ALA A 86 8.18 8.61 30.67
CA ALA A 86 9.25 7.87 30.06
C ALA A 86 10.58 8.41 30.59
N GLN A 87 10.69 8.63 31.89
CA GLN A 87 11.93 8.41 32.60
C GLN A 87 11.98 6.93 32.89
N SER A 88 12.33 6.12 31.86
CA SER A 88 12.96 4.85 32.11
C SER A 88 14.14 5.11 33.03
N SER A 89 14.19 4.42 34.16
CA SER A 89 15.40 4.18 34.91
C SER A 89 16.41 3.54 33.94
N PHE A 90 17.14 4.37 33.20
CA PHE A 90 18.34 3.94 32.50
C PHE A 90 19.31 3.50 33.59
N THR A 91 19.62 2.22 33.61
CA THR A 91 20.72 1.71 34.41
C THR A 91 21.98 2.39 33.92
N GLU A 92 22.74 2.99 34.85
CA GLU A 92 24.09 3.54 34.67
C GLU A 92 25.12 2.41 34.40
N ASP A 93 24.81 1.52 33.49
CA ASP A 93 25.78 0.61 32.89
C ASP A 93 26.00 1.09 31.48
N GLY A 94 27.18 1.58 31.13
CA GLY A 94 27.60 2.30 29.91
C GLY A 94 27.15 1.72 28.55
N GLY A 95 25.90 1.32 28.43
CA GLY A 95 25.24 0.78 27.26
C GLY A 95 24.40 1.83 26.52
N HIS A 96 24.09 1.53 25.24
CA HIS A 96 23.23 2.35 24.40
C HIS A 96 21.77 2.35 24.91
N ASP A 97 20.98 3.39 24.56
CA ASP A 97 19.56 3.53 24.92
C ASP A 97 18.74 2.33 24.41
N PHE A 98 19.05 1.83 23.21
CA PHE A 98 18.35 0.72 22.55
C PHE A 98 19.33 -0.29 21.96
N ASP A 99 18.89 -1.52 21.85
CA ASP A 99 19.61 -2.56 21.10
C ASP A 99 19.39 -2.36 19.58
N LEU A 100 18.18 -1.89 19.20
CA LEU A 100 17.84 -1.50 17.84
C LEU A 100 17.08 -0.18 17.82
N LEU A 101 17.52 0.77 16.98
CA LEU A 101 16.78 1.98 16.68
C LEU A 101 16.25 1.93 15.25
N VAL A 102 14.92 1.89 15.12
CA VAL A 102 14.21 1.87 13.83
C VAL A 102 13.80 3.29 13.46
N ILE A 103 14.22 3.76 12.31
CA ILE A 103 13.93 5.11 11.80
C ILE A 103 12.88 4.99 10.70
N GLY A 104 11.63 5.28 11.05
CA GLY A 104 10.45 5.16 10.19
C GLY A 104 9.37 4.28 10.81
N ALA A 105 8.13 4.77 10.86
CA ALA A 105 6.97 4.10 11.43
C ALA A 105 5.96 3.64 10.36
N GLY A 106 6.47 3.20 9.19
CA GLY A 106 5.71 2.52 8.14
C GLY A 106 5.78 0.99 8.27
N SER A 107 5.26 0.28 7.28
CA SER A 107 5.17 -1.20 7.29
C SER A 107 6.53 -1.88 7.49
N ALA A 108 7.59 -1.38 6.88
CA ALA A 108 8.95 -1.89 7.06
C ALA A 108 9.45 -1.68 8.51
N GLY A 109 9.25 -0.48 9.05
CA GLY A 109 9.67 -0.14 10.41
C GLY A 109 8.92 -0.96 11.47
N PHE A 110 7.60 -1.11 11.33
CA PHE A 110 6.80 -1.96 12.23
C PHE A 110 7.24 -3.42 12.18
N ALA A 111 7.47 -3.97 10.97
CA ALA A 111 7.93 -5.35 10.83
C ALA A 111 9.32 -5.56 11.47
N ALA A 112 10.22 -4.58 11.33
CA ALA A 112 11.53 -4.61 11.97
C ALA A 112 11.41 -4.53 13.51
N ALA A 113 10.63 -3.59 14.03
CA ALA A 113 10.47 -3.40 15.48
C ALA A 113 9.80 -4.60 16.15
N ILE A 114 8.72 -5.13 15.57
CA ILE A 114 8.04 -6.34 16.08
C ILE A 114 9.00 -7.52 16.07
N LYS A 115 9.72 -7.75 14.95
CA LYS A 115 10.69 -8.85 14.87
C LYS A 115 11.79 -8.75 15.91
N ALA A 116 12.34 -7.55 16.15
CA ALA A 116 13.36 -7.33 17.18
C ALA A 116 12.81 -7.60 18.59
N THR A 117 11.57 -7.17 18.85
CA THR A 117 10.89 -7.43 20.12
C THR A 117 10.64 -8.92 20.35
N ASP A 118 10.23 -9.66 19.31
CA ASP A 118 10.05 -11.13 19.35
C ASP A 118 11.37 -11.85 19.64
N LEU A 119 12.50 -11.29 19.25
CA LEU A 119 13.84 -11.78 19.58
C LEU A 119 14.30 -11.36 20.99
N GLY A 120 13.51 -10.58 21.72
CA GLY A 120 13.77 -10.20 23.11
C GLY A 120 14.45 -8.84 23.30
N PHE A 121 14.79 -8.11 22.25
CA PHE A 121 15.57 -6.87 22.28
C PHE A 121 14.73 -5.62 22.61
N ARG A 122 15.39 -4.57 23.14
CA ARG A 122 14.82 -3.24 23.40
C ARG A 122 14.85 -2.42 22.12
N VAL A 123 13.71 -1.86 21.73
CA VAL A 123 13.55 -1.19 20.45
C VAL A 123 13.11 0.26 20.64
N GLY A 124 13.86 1.21 20.06
CA GLY A 124 13.38 2.55 19.78
C GLY A 124 12.80 2.61 18.38
N MET A 125 11.62 3.21 18.20
CA MET A 125 11.02 3.47 16.89
C MET A 125 10.77 4.96 16.72
N ILE A 126 11.44 5.60 15.77
CA ILE A 126 11.26 7.01 15.46
C ILE A 126 10.27 7.14 14.31
N GLY A 127 9.18 7.89 14.50
CA GLY A 127 8.18 8.20 13.48
C GLY A 127 8.06 9.71 13.25
N TYR A 128 7.90 10.11 12.00
CA TYR A 128 7.62 11.48 11.60
C TYR A 128 6.34 11.54 10.77
N GLY A 129 5.39 12.39 11.22
CA GLY A 129 4.07 12.47 10.60
C GLY A 129 3.13 11.33 10.99
N ALA A 130 2.20 10.94 10.09
CA ALA A 130 1.20 9.94 10.41
C ALA A 130 1.79 8.54 10.56
N ILE A 131 1.56 7.90 11.71
CA ILE A 131 1.94 6.51 11.96
C ILE A 131 1.31 5.56 10.94
N GLY A 132 2.02 4.51 10.53
CA GLY A 132 1.57 3.52 9.53
C GLY A 132 2.17 3.73 8.14
N GLY A 133 2.80 4.89 7.89
CA GLY A 133 3.52 5.20 6.64
C GLY A 133 2.60 5.34 5.41
N THR A 134 3.18 5.22 4.23
CA THR A 134 2.51 5.53 2.95
C THR A 134 1.30 4.64 2.65
N CYS A 135 1.44 3.32 2.80
CA CYS A 135 0.43 2.37 2.32
C CYS A 135 -0.96 2.61 2.93
N VAL A 136 -1.05 2.73 4.24
CA VAL A 136 -2.35 2.91 4.91
C VAL A 136 -2.86 4.35 4.79
N ASN A 137 -1.96 5.35 4.85
CA ASN A 137 -2.41 6.73 4.97
C ASN A 137 -2.69 7.42 3.63
N VAL A 138 -1.80 7.24 2.64
CA VAL A 138 -1.80 8.01 1.39
C VAL A 138 -1.49 7.17 0.15
N GLY A 139 -1.43 5.85 0.27
CA GLY A 139 -1.05 4.94 -0.82
C GLY A 139 -2.11 3.89 -1.12
N CYS A 140 -1.81 2.62 -0.81
CA CYS A 140 -2.60 1.45 -1.21
C CYS A 140 -4.06 1.51 -0.71
N VAL A 141 -4.28 1.79 0.58
CA VAL A 141 -5.63 1.75 1.15
C VAL A 141 -6.53 2.82 0.53
N PRO A 142 -6.18 4.12 0.56
CA PRO A 142 -7.04 5.13 -0.03
C PRO A 142 -7.22 4.95 -1.55
N SER A 143 -6.17 4.62 -2.29
CA SER A 143 -6.28 4.45 -3.75
C SER A 143 -7.16 3.25 -4.13
N LYS A 144 -7.02 2.08 -3.45
CA LYS A 144 -7.83 0.90 -3.75
C LYS A 144 -9.28 1.08 -3.33
N THR A 145 -9.53 1.86 -2.27
CA THR A 145 -10.90 2.25 -1.90
C THR A 145 -11.56 3.09 -2.99
N LEU A 146 -10.84 4.10 -3.52
CA LEU A 146 -11.36 4.93 -4.61
C LEU A 146 -11.52 4.15 -5.91
N ILE A 147 -10.58 3.25 -6.27
CA ILE A 147 -10.70 2.35 -7.42
C ILE A 147 -11.99 1.54 -7.33
N ARG A 148 -12.25 0.89 -6.19
CA ARG A 148 -13.46 0.07 -6.00
C ARG A 148 -14.76 0.89 -6.00
N ALA A 149 -14.74 2.10 -5.45
CA ALA A 149 -15.89 3.01 -5.51
C ALA A 149 -16.17 3.45 -6.95
N ALA A 150 -15.12 3.83 -7.71
CA ALA A 150 -15.23 4.21 -9.11
C ALA A 150 -15.71 3.05 -9.98
N GLU A 151 -15.20 1.84 -9.75
CA GLU A 151 -15.64 0.61 -10.42
C GLU A 151 -17.13 0.33 -10.17
N ALA A 152 -17.58 0.39 -8.91
CA ALA A 152 -18.96 0.15 -8.55
C ALA A 152 -19.92 1.14 -9.22
N TRP A 153 -19.55 2.43 -9.25
CA TRP A 153 -20.35 3.48 -9.89
C TRP A 153 -20.35 3.36 -11.41
N HIS A 154 -19.18 3.12 -12.02
CA HIS A 154 -19.02 2.94 -13.47
C HIS A 154 -19.82 1.73 -13.98
N ASN A 155 -19.67 0.57 -13.32
CA ASN A 155 -20.32 -0.68 -13.71
C ASN A 155 -21.84 -0.62 -13.64
N ALA A 156 -22.42 0.27 -12.81
CA ALA A 156 -23.86 0.48 -12.78
C ALA A 156 -24.45 0.94 -14.12
N GLY A 157 -23.66 1.65 -14.94
CA GLY A 157 -24.07 2.09 -16.27
C GLY A 157 -23.41 1.37 -17.44
N HIS A 158 -22.39 0.54 -17.19
CA HIS A 158 -21.49 0.00 -18.24
C HIS A 158 -21.29 -1.51 -18.16
N HIS A 159 -22.27 -2.26 -17.63
CA HIS A 159 -22.16 -3.73 -17.61
C HIS A 159 -22.66 -4.38 -18.93
N PRO A 160 -22.13 -5.57 -19.32
CA PRO A 160 -22.43 -6.20 -20.60
C PRO A 160 -23.75 -7.01 -20.65
N PHE A 161 -24.49 -7.10 -19.54
CA PHE A 161 -25.67 -7.95 -19.45
C PHE A 161 -26.93 -7.23 -19.94
N LYS A 162 -27.44 -7.63 -21.12
CA LYS A 162 -28.69 -7.09 -21.65
C LYS A 162 -29.87 -7.51 -20.77
N GLY A 163 -30.70 -6.57 -20.39
CA GLY A 163 -31.86 -6.80 -19.52
C GLY A 163 -31.62 -6.54 -18.03
N ALA A 164 -30.38 -6.41 -17.59
CA ALA A 164 -30.07 -5.86 -16.26
C ALA A 164 -30.09 -4.32 -16.36
N ASN A 165 -31.27 -3.73 -16.28
CA ASN A 165 -31.46 -2.28 -16.50
C ASN A 165 -31.00 -1.43 -15.30
N THR A 166 -29.69 -1.44 -15.02
CA THR A 166 -29.10 -0.54 -14.02
C THR A 166 -28.67 0.78 -14.66
N GLN A 167 -28.60 1.82 -13.88
CA GLN A 167 -28.18 3.16 -14.31
C GLN A 167 -27.23 3.77 -13.29
N GLN A 168 -26.26 4.55 -13.77
CA GLN A 168 -25.47 5.40 -12.90
C GLN A 168 -26.38 6.44 -12.25
N GLY A 169 -26.37 6.49 -10.92
CA GLY A 169 -26.98 7.56 -10.15
C GLY A 169 -26.09 8.80 -10.10
N ASN A 170 -26.48 9.79 -9.33
CA ASN A 170 -25.61 10.92 -9.01
C ASN A 170 -24.44 10.44 -8.15
N LEU A 171 -23.23 10.87 -8.50
CA LEU A 171 -22.06 10.64 -7.68
C LEU A 171 -22.03 11.65 -6.54
N ASP A 172 -22.02 11.17 -5.30
CA ASP A 172 -21.72 11.97 -4.12
C ASP A 172 -20.22 11.79 -3.77
N TRP A 173 -19.41 12.68 -4.34
CA TRP A 173 -17.96 12.62 -4.15
C TRP A 173 -17.54 12.84 -2.70
N ASP A 174 -18.21 13.73 -1.96
CA ASP A 174 -17.91 13.98 -0.56
C ASP A 174 -18.14 12.74 0.31
N LEU A 175 -19.22 12.00 0.05
CA LEU A 175 -19.49 10.75 0.76
C LEU A 175 -18.46 9.66 0.42
N VAL A 176 -18.09 9.52 -0.86
CA VAL A 176 -17.04 8.57 -1.29
C VAL A 176 -15.71 8.89 -0.62
N ARG A 177 -15.33 10.17 -0.59
CA ARG A 177 -14.11 10.65 0.06
C ARG A 177 -14.12 10.38 1.57
N THR A 178 -15.25 10.70 2.22
CA THR A 178 -15.43 10.45 3.66
C THR A 178 -15.31 8.97 4.01
N GLN A 179 -15.91 8.07 3.25
CA GLN A 179 -15.79 6.62 3.46
C GLN A 179 -14.33 6.15 3.33
N LYS A 180 -13.59 6.70 2.37
CA LYS A 180 -12.14 6.43 2.21
C LYS A 180 -11.36 6.89 3.45
N ASP A 181 -11.62 8.09 3.94
CA ASP A 181 -10.93 8.69 5.10
C ASP A 181 -11.25 7.94 6.40
N ASP A 182 -12.51 7.52 6.57
CA ASP A 182 -12.94 6.70 7.69
C ASP A 182 -12.21 5.34 7.70
N LEU A 183 -12.12 4.67 6.56
CA LEU A 183 -11.38 3.40 6.45
C LEU A 183 -9.89 3.58 6.76
N VAL A 184 -9.25 4.62 6.21
CA VAL A 184 -7.85 4.96 6.50
C VAL A 184 -7.65 5.18 8.00
N SER A 185 -8.52 5.97 8.63
CA SER A 185 -8.47 6.26 10.07
C SER A 185 -8.64 4.99 10.91
N GLN A 186 -9.64 4.16 10.58
CA GLN A 186 -9.90 2.90 11.26
C GLN A 186 -8.71 1.93 11.13
N MET A 187 -8.14 1.80 9.93
CA MET A 187 -7.00 0.91 9.71
C MET A 187 -5.73 1.43 10.40
N ARG A 188 -5.47 2.73 10.39
CA ARG A 188 -4.36 3.34 11.13
C ARG A 188 -4.48 3.03 12.61
N GLN A 189 -5.67 3.26 13.19
CA GLN A 189 -5.90 2.98 14.61
C GLN A 189 -5.71 1.50 14.94
N SER A 190 -6.40 0.61 14.19
CA SER A 190 -6.42 -0.83 14.52
C SER A 190 -5.12 -1.56 14.21
N LYS A 191 -4.40 -1.17 13.13
CA LYS A 191 -3.24 -1.91 12.62
C LYS A 191 -1.88 -1.32 13.02
N TYR A 192 -1.87 -0.08 13.54
CA TYR A 192 -0.62 0.59 13.92
C TYR A 192 -0.69 1.11 15.35
N VAL A 193 -1.63 1.97 15.71
CA VAL A 193 -1.70 2.55 17.06
C VAL A 193 -1.97 1.46 18.11
N ASN A 194 -3.00 0.64 17.91
CA ASN A 194 -3.33 -0.44 18.84
C ASN A 194 -2.26 -1.55 18.87
N VAL A 195 -1.61 -1.81 17.71
CA VAL A 195 -0.49 -2.76 17.63
C VAL A 195 0.69 -2.23 18.44
N LEU A 196 1.07 -0.96 18.27
CA LEU A 196 2.15 -0.37 19.06
C LEU A 196 1.89 -0.47 20.55
N ALA A 197 0.66 -0.20 21.00
CA ALA A 197 0.26 -0.34 22.40
C ALA A 197 0.36 -1.77 22.95
N ALA A 198 0.28 -2.79 22.07
CA ALA A 198 0.43 -4.21 22.44
C ALA A 198 1.90 -4.66 22.59
N TYR A 199 2.87 -3.81 22.18
CA TYR A 199 4.31 -4.11 22.27
C TYR A 199 5.05 -3.15 23.21
N PRO A 200 4.95 -3.32 24.54
CA PRO A 200 5.52 -2.38 25.52
C PRO A 200 7.05 -2.25 25.49
N LYS A 201 7.75 -3.17 24.82
CA LYS A 201 9.20 -3.09 24.60
C LYS A 201 9.58 -2.15 23.43
N ILE A 202 8.63 -1.64 22.67
CA ILE A 202 8.86 -0.64 21.63
C ILE A 202 8.60 0.73 22.23
N THR A 203 9.65 1.54 22.34
CA THR A 203 9.55 2.95 22.71
C THR A 203 9.33 3.77 21.46
N TYR A 204 8.14 4.34 21.30
CA TYR A 204 7.83 5.22 20.17
C TYR A 204 8.31 6.64 20.44
N ILE A 205 9.03 7.21 19.48
CA ILE A 205 9.63 8.54 19.53
C ILE A 205 9.10 9.34 18.33
N GLU A 206 8.35 10.40 18.58
CA GLU A 206 7.82 11.24 17.51
C GLU A 206 8.84 12.32 17.11
N GLY A 207 9.15 12.43 15.83
CA GLY A 207 10.00 13.48 15.28
C GLY A 207 10.87 13.03 14.11
N ALA A 208 11.55 14.01 13.49
CA ALA A 208 12.49 13.77 12.40
C ALA A 208 13.85 13.35 12.97
N ALA A 209 14.36 12.20 12.48
CA ALA A 209 15.65 11.65 12.87
C ALA A 209 16.79 12.23 12.03
N GLN A 210 17.90 12.56 12.67
CA GLN A 210 19.13 12.99 12.00
C GLN A 210 20.35 12.34 12.67
N PHE A 211 21.17 11.64 11.91
CA PHE A 211 22.45 11.15 12.40
C PHE A 211 23.42 12.29 12.68
N THR A 212 24.12 12.20 13.78
CA THR A 212 25.17 13.12 14.19
C THR A 212 26.54 12.53 13.82
N LYS A 213 27.59 13.33 13.90
CA LYS A 213 28.95 12.90 13.52
C LYS A 213 29.54 11.79 14.40
N ASP A 214 29.04 11.63 15.62
CA ASP A 214 29.45 10.60 16.58
C ASP A 214 28.64 9.29 16.44
N GLY A 215 27.71 9.24 15.47
CA GLY A 215 26.92 8.04 15.19
C GLY A 215 25.63 7.92 16.00
N SER A 216 25.32 8.89 16.85
CA SER A 216 24.03 8.96 17.53
C SER A 216 22.93 9.52 16.62
N VAL A 217 21.67 9.46 17.05
CA VAL A 217 20.51 9.99 16.33
C VAL A 217 19.84 11.09 17.13
N ARG A 218 19.76 12.28 16.53
CA ARG A 218 19.04 13.42 17.11
C ARG A 218 17.58 13.42 16.64
N VAL A 219 16.66 13.65 17.61
CA VAL A 219 15.25 13.91 17.35
C VAL A 219 14.84 15.14 18.18
N GLY A 220 14.63 16.28 17.52
CA GLY A 220 14.47 17.55 18.21
C GLY A 220 15.73 17.91 19.02
N GLU A 221 15.56 18.10 20.33
CA GLU A 221 16.68 18.39 21.25
C GLU A 221 17.29 17.15 21.90
N ARG A 222 16.66 15.96 21.72
CA ARG A 222 17.13 14.72 22.35
C ARG A 222 18.04 13.94 21.41
N ILE A 223 19.01 13.26 22.00
CA ILE A 223 19.96 12.38 21.32
C ILE A 223 19.69 10.94 21.82
N TYR A 224 19.71 10.00 20.89
CA TYR A 224 19.51 8.58 21.15
C TYR A 224 20.65 7.77 20.55
N THR A 225 21.02 6.70 21.24
CA THR A 225 22.07 5.76 20.84
C THR A 225 21.52 4.36 20.73
N ALA A 226 22.07 3.56 19.81
CA ALA A 226 21.72 2.15 19.67
C ALA A 226 22.91 1.33 19.16
N ASP A 227 22.90 0.01 19.43
CA ASP A 227 23.90 -0.90 18.88
C ASP A 227 23.76 -1.07 17.38
N ARG A 228 22.50 -1.04 16.89
CA ARG A 228 22.15 -1.22 15.48
C ARG A 228 21.02 -0.27 15.06
N TYR A 229 20.99 0.04 13.78
CA TYR A 229 20.00 0.94 13.18
C TYR A 229 19.30 0.28 11.99
N VAL A 230 17.99 0.48 11.85
CA VAL A 230 17.22 0.12 10.66
C VAL A 230 16.57 1.40 10.09
N ILE A 231 16.96 1.79 8.88
CA ILE A 231 16.36 2.93 8.18
C ILE A 231 15.20 2.40 7.33
N ALA A 232 13.99 2.86 7.66
CA ALA A 232 12.72 2.46 7.05
C ALA A 232 11.83 3.68 6.74
N THR A 233 12.46 4.78 6.33
CA THR A 233 11.82 6.09 6.09
C THR A 233 10.95 6.14 4.84
N GLY A 234 11.04 5.10 3.98
CA GLY A 234 10.23 5.01 2.77
C GLY A 234 10.58 6.03 1.70
N ALA A 235 9.59 6.37 0.87
CA ALA A 235 9.71 7.31 -0.23
C ALA A 235 8.46 8.19 -0.33
N HIS A 236 8.57 9.29 -1.08
CA HIS A 236 7.47 10.21 -1.39
C HIS A 236 7.28 10.35 -2.91
N PRO A 237 6.13 10.84 -3.40
CA PRO A 237 5.92 11.09 -4.82
C PRO A 237 6.96 12.07 -5.37
N ARG A 238 7.61 11.70 -6.47
CA ARG A 238 8.61 12.54 -7.11
C ARG A 238 7.94 13.66 -7.88
N MET A 239 8.23 14.89 -7.51
CA MET A 239 7.82 16.08 -8.25
C MET A 239 9.00 16.58 -9.07
N ILE A 240 8.86 16.54 -10.40
CA ILE A 240 9.89 17.06 -11.32
C ILE A 240 9.68 18.55 -11.50
N ASP A 241 10.73 19.31 -11.29
CA ASP A 241 10.73 20.76 -11.51
C ASP A 241 10.91 21.06 -12.99
N PHE A 242 9.81 20.98 -13.75
CA PHE A 242 9.77 21.50 -15.12
C PHE A 242 9.71 23.03 -15.09
N PRO A 243 10.27 23.72 -16.09
CA PRO A 243 10.10 25.16 -16.23
C PRO A 243 8.63 25.58 -16.09
N GLY A 244 8.30 26.37 -15.07
CA GLY A 244 6.94 26.86 -14.80
C GLY A 244 6.07 25.94 -13.91
N SER A 245 6.62 24.84 -13.35
CA SER A 245 5.91 23.94 -12.43
C SER A 245 5.32 24.63 -11.22
N GLU A 246 6.02 25.61 -10.65
CA GLU A 246 5.55 26.40 -9.50
C GLU A 246 4.18 27.06 -9.76
N LYS A 247 3.98 27.59 -10.98
CA LYS A 247 2.72 28.26 -11.36
C LYS A 247 1.63 27.26 -11.72
N ALA A 248 1.99 26.10 -12.22
CA ALA A 248 1.04 25.07 -12.65
C ALA A 248 0.41 24.33 -11.47
N GLU A 249 1.03 24.34 -10.29
CA GLU A 249 0.51 23.70 -9.05
C GLU A 249 0.06 22.26 -9.32
N ALA A 250 0.91 21.47 -9.98
CA ALA A 250 0.59 20.10 -10.32
C ALA A 250 0.39 19.23 -9.06
N LEU A 251 -0.60 18.35 -9.12
CA LEU A 251 -0.92 17.40 -8.07
C LEU A 251 0.05 16.21 -8.08
N ASN A 252 0.22 15.59 -6.93
CA ASN A 252 0.78 14.25 -6.80
C ASN A 252 -0.33 13.25 -6.44
N SER A 253 0.00 11.97 -6.27
CA SER A 253 -0.97 10.92 -5.94
C SER A 253 -1.74 11.19 -4.65
N THR A 254 -1.10 11.76 -3.63
CA THR A 254 -1.74 12.10 -2.35
C THR A 254 -2.74 13.25 -2.53
N THR A 255 -2.28 14.37 -3.09
CA THR A 255 -3.12 15.56 -3.23
C THR A 255 -4.27 15.39 -4.22
N LEU A 256 -4.12 14.49 -5.22
CA LEU A 256 -5.23 14.13 -6.10
C LEU A 256 -6.37 13.42 -5.33
N MET A 257 -6.04 12.48 -4.45
CA MET A 257 -7.03 11.72 -3.66
C MET A 257 -7.68 12.53 -2.53
N GLU A 258 -7.14 13.72 -2.25
CA GLU A 258 -7.62 14.66 -1.23
C GLU A 258 -8.43 15.83 -1.81
N LEU A 259 -8.62 15.88 -3.14
CA LEU A 259 -9.39 16.94 -3.77
C LEU A 259 -10.81 17.03 -3.19
N GLU A 260 -11.23 18.23 -2.81
CA GLU A 260 -12.60 18.48 -2.32
C GLU A 260 -13.64 18.35 -3.44
N GLN A 261 -13.24 18.65 -4.68
CA GLN A 261 -14.10 18.56 -5.85
C GLN A 261 -13.35 17.86 -6.99
N LEU A 262 -14.05 17.04 -7.75
CA LEU A 262 -13.51 16.44 -8.95
C LEU A 262 -13.28 17.52 -10.02
N PRO A 263 -12.12 17.57 -10.68
CA PRO A 263 -11.90 18.46 -11.81
C PRO A 263 -12.71 17.98 -13.02
N LYS A 264 -13.01 18.87 -13.98
CA LYS A 264 -13.65 18.46 -15.23
C LYS A 264 -12.67 17.72 -16.14
N SER A 265 -11.39 18.07 -16.07
CA SER A 265 -10.35 17.49 -16.91
C SER A 265 -9.03 17.33 -16.15
N LEU A 266 -8.28 16.26 -16.49
CA LEU A 266 -7.02 15.88 -15.85
C LEU A 266 -5.99 15.42 -16.88
N ILE A 267 -4.82 16.03 -16.88
CA ILE A 267 -3.65 15.50 -17.58
C ILE A 267 -2.83 14.68 -16.58
N VAL A 268 -2.54 13.42 -16.91
CA VAL A 268 -1.68 12.53 -16.12
C VAL A 268 -0.31 12.42 -16.77
N LEU A 269 0.73 12.87 -16.10
CA LEU A 269 2.12 12.70 -16.53
C LEU A 269 2.67 11.39 -15.99
N GLY A 270 2.92 10.42 -16.87
CA GLY A 270 3.38 9.08 -16.54
C GLY A 270 2.51 7.99 -17.15
N GLY A 271 2.98 6.74 -17.15
CA GLY A 271 2.26 5.60 -17.74
C GLY A 271 2.61 4.29 -17.05
N ARG A 272 2.88 4.35 -15.72
CA ARG A 272 3.10 3.18 -14.84
C ARG A 272 1.96 3.07 -13.83
N ALA A 273 2.07 2.20 -12.85
CA ALA A 273 1.01 1.82 -11.90
C ALA A 273 0.16 3.00 -11.39
N VAL A 274 0.78 3.96 -10.72
CA VAL A 274 0.06 5.10 -10.11
C VAL A 274 -0.68 5.94 -11.14
N ALA A 275 -0.04 6.18 -12.30
CA ALA A 275 -0.64 6.95 -13.40
C ALA A 275 -1.89 6.26 -13.96
N LEU A 276 -1.79 4.94 -14.20
CA LEU A 276 -2.87 4.16 -14.81
C LEU A 276 -4.02 3.94 -13.82
N GLU A 277 -3.73 3.56 -12.58
CA GLU A 277 -4.73 3.34 -11.54
C GLU A 277 -5.54 4.62 -11.26
N LEU A 278 -4.85 5.73 -10.98
CA LEU A 278 -5.54 6.99 -10.65
C LEU A 278 -6.16 7.64 -11.89
N GLY A 279 -5.53 7.53 -13.06
CA GLY A 279 -6.08 8.02 -14.32
C GLY A 279 -7.40 7.33 -14.66
N GLN A 280 -7.46 6.00 -14.63
CA GLN A 280 -8.68 5.24 -14.86
C GLN A 280 -9.74 5.50 -13.78
N THR A 281 -9.33 5.60 -12.52
CA THR A 281 -10.23 5.95 -11.42
C THR A 281 -10.93 7.28 -11.66
N MET A 282 -10.18 8.33 -11.99
CA MET A 282 -10.75 9.65 -12.25
C MET A 282 -11.65 9.66 -13.48
N ALA A 283 -11.26 8.97 -14.56
CA ALA A 283 -12.10 8.84 -15.76
C ALA A 283 -13.43 8.16 -15.44
N ARG A 284 -13.40 7.07 -14.68
CA ARG A 284 -14.60 6.34 -14.24
C ARG A 284 -15.49 7.16 -13.31
N LEU A 285 -14.93 8.16 -12.60
CA LEU A 285 -15.68 9.15 -11.82
C LEU A 285 -16.16 10.36 -12.63
N GLY A 286 -16.02 10.32 -13.96
CA GLY A 286 -16.57 11.33 -14.87
C GLY A 286 -15.61 12.47 -15.23
N VAL A 287 -14.32 12.36 -14.93
CA VAL A 287 -13.28 13.32 -15.31
C VAL A 287 -12.78 13.00 -16.73
N ASP A 288 -12.62 14.02 -17.59
CA ASP A 288 -11.94 13.87 -18.89
C ASP A 288 -10.44 13.70 -18.69
N VAL A 289 -9.88 12.52 -19.01
CA VAL A 289 -8.49 12.15 -18.68
C VAL A 289 -7.63 11.97 -19.91
N LEU A 290 -6.45 12.62 -19.90
CA LEU A 290 -5.41 12.44 -20.90
C LEU A 290 -4.10 11.98 -20.24
N ILE A 291 -3.61 10.79 -20.59
CA ILE A 291 -2.35 10.23 -20.11
C ILE A 291 -1.23 10.57 -21.11
N LEU A 292 -0.17 11.21 -20.62
CA LEU A 292 1.03 11.56 -21.39
C LEU A 292 2.23 10.75 -20.89
N GLN A 293 2.69 9.80 -21.69
CA GLN A 293 3.80 8.91 -21.34
C GLN A 293 5.06 9.20 -22.16
N ARG A 294 6.22 9.33 -21.49
CA ARG A 294 7.51 9.57 -22.14
C ARG A 294 7.97 8.39 -23.00
N SER A 295 7.87 7.17 -22.50
CA SER A 295 8.25 5.97 -23.25
C SER A 295 7.28 5.73 -24.40
N THR A 296 7.70 4.94 -25.40
CA THR A 296 6.88 4.61 -26.57
C THR A 296 5.70 3.67 -26.29
N ARG A 297 5.60 3.17 -25.04
CA ARG A 297 4.50 2.32 -24.56
C ARG A 297 4.20 2.58 -23.08
N LEU A 298 3.00 2.23 -22.65
CA LEU A 298 2.64 2.13 -21.23
C LEU A 298 3.39 0.96 -20.60
N VAL A 299 3.59 1.01 -19.28
CA VAL A 299 4.26 -0.02 -18.47
C VAL A 299 5.47 -0.66 -19.17
N PRO A 300 6.50 0.13 -19.51
CA PRO A 300 7.60 -0.30 -20.40
C PRO A 300 8.42 -1.47 -19.88
N ASP A 301 8.34 -1.76 -18.58
CA ASP A 301 9.08 -2.86 -17.94
C ASP A 301 8.32 -4.20 -18.00
N HIS A 302 7.08 -4.19 -18.49
CA HIS A 302 6.26 -5.40 -18.66
C HIS A 302 6.37 -5.92 -20.09
N GLU A 303 5.75 -7.08 -20.34
CA GLU A 303 5.63 -7.62 -21.70
C GLU A 303 5.01 -6.57 -22.65
N PRO A 304 5.50 -6.46 -23.91
CA PRO A 304 4.97 -5.48 -24.85
C PRO A 304 3.47 -5.60 -25.10
N GLU A 305 2.94 -6.82 -25.04
CA GLU A 305 1.52 -7.13 -25.25
C GLU A 305 0.67 -6.52 -24.12
N ILE A 306 1.16 -6.54 -22.88
CA ILE A 306 0.50 -5.88 -21.74
C ILE A 306 0.36 -4.38 -22.00
N GLY A 307 1.46 -3.72 -22.41
CA GLY A 307 1.45 -2.29 -22.66
C GLY A 307 0.51 -1.87 -23.81
N ARG A 308 0.39 -2.71 -24.86
CA ARG A 308 -0.57 -2.50 -25.95
C ARG A 308 -2.01 -2.73 -25.46
N GLY A 309 -2.28 -3.89 -24.86
CA GLY A 309 -3.63 -4.24 -24.42
C GLY A 309 -4.22 -3.25 -23.45
N ILE A 310 -3.47 -2.84 -22.43
CA ILE A 310 -3.99 -1.87 -21.45
C ILE A 310 -4.25 -0.50 -22.11
N LYS A 311 -3.39 -0.05 -23.06
CA LYS A 311 -3.62 1.18 -23.81
C LYS A 311 -4.95 1.11 -24.57
N ASP A 312 -5.17 0.03 -25.33
CA ASP A 312 -6.36 -0.16 -26.14
C ASP A 312 -7.64 -0.16 -25.27
N TYR A 313 -7.61 -0.78 -24.09
CA TYR A 313 -8.75 -0.82 -23.16
C TYR A 313 -9.02 0.54 -22.51
N LEU A 314 -7.99 1.28 -22.13
CA LEU A 314 -8.16 2.65 -21.61
C LEU A 314 -8.76 3.59 -22.68
N GLU A 315 -8.30 3.47 -23.93
CA GLU A 315 -8.85 4.26 -25.04
C GLU A 315 -10.30 3.88 -25.36
N GLN A 316 -10.68 2.60 -25.23
CA GLN A 316 -12.08 2.15 -25.35
C GLN A 316 -12.99 2.72 -24.24
N GLU A 317 -12.46 2.99 -23.05
CA GLU A 317 -13.17 3.70 -21.97
C GLU A 317 -13.17 5.23 -22.16
N GLY A 318 -12.60 5.76 -23.26
CA GLY A 318 -12.58 7.19 -23.56
C GLY A 318 -11.39 7.96 -22.97
N ILE A 319 -10.41 7.26 -22.35
CA ILE A 319 -9.20 7.88 -21.81
C ILE A 319 -8.22 8.14 -22.95
N GLY A 320 -7.80 9.40 -23.12
CA GLY A 320 -6.77 9.74 -24.09
C GLY A 320 -5.40 9.20 -23.66
N VAL A 321 -4.65 8.55 -24.56
CA VAL A 321 -3.29 8.06 -24.28
C VAL A 321 -2.32 8.46 -25.38
N ILE A 322 -1.32 9.28 -25.03
CA ILE A 322 -0.24 9.67 -25.95
C ILE A 322 1.10 9.19 -25.38
N THR A 323 1.83 8.43 -26.17
CA THR A 323 3.16 7.90 -25.83
C THR A 323 4.26 8.61 -26.63
N GLY A 324 5.52 8.50 -26.19
CA GLY A 324 6.64 9.20 -26.82
C GLY A 324 6.63 10.72 -26.57
N VAL A 325 6.09 11.15 -25.44
CA VAL A 325 5.92 12.56 -25.07
C VAL A 325 7.13 13.08 -24.29
N GLU A 326 7.73 14.15 -24.78
CA GLU A 326 8.78 14.88 -24.06
C GLU A 326 8.21 16.18 -23.49
N VAL A 327 7.90 16.21 -22.20
CA VAL A 327 7.43 17.42 -21.51
C VAL A 327 8.56 18.45 -21.44
N LYS A 328 8.30 19.68 -21.87
CA LYS A 328 9.27 20.77 -21.92
C LYS A 328 9.07 21.78 -20.81
N ARG A 329 7.84 22.19 -20.56
CA ARG A 329 7.47 23.14 -19.51
C ARG A 329 6.01 22.98 -19.13
N LEU A 330 5.66 23.50 -17.98
CA LEU A 330 4.28 23.66 -17.53
C LEU A 330 3.95 25.14 -17.44
N SER A 331 2.69 25.50 -17.60
CA SER A 331 2.20 26.86 -17.37
C SER A 331 0.76 26.84 -16.91
N ARG A 332 0.28 28.00 -16.47
CA ARG A 332 -1.10 28.20 -16.05
C ARG A 332 -1.65 29.49 -16.69
N ASP A 333 -2.88 29.43 -17.17
CA ASP A 333 -3.63 30.57 -17.68
C ASP A 333 -5.02 30.55 -17.02
N GLY A 334 -5.23 31.46 -16.07
CA GLY A 334 -6.39 31.45 -15.18
C GLY A 334 -6.47 30.14 -14.39
N ASP A 335 -7.56 29.38 -14.56
CA ASP A 335 -7.75 28.07 -13.91
C ASP A 335 -7.26 26.89 -14.76
N THR A 336 -6.83 27.15 -15.99
CA THR A 336 -6.36 26.12 -16.91
C THR A 336 -4.86 25.88 -16.76
N ARG A 337 -4.45 24.63 -16.55
CA ARG A 337 -3.06 24.17 -16.58
C ARG A 337 -2.72 23.73 -18.00
N ILE A 338 -1.49 24.01 -18.41
CA ILE A 338 -1.02 23.74 -19.78
C ILE A 338 0.28 22.96 -19.72
N VAL A 339 0.31 21.81 -20.38
CA VAL A 339 1.53 21.02 -20.60
C VAL A 339 2.04 21.33 -22.01
N HIS A 340 3.23 21.91 -22.11
CA HIS A 340 3.93 22.11 -23.36
C HIS A 340 4.89 20.94 -23.57
N ALA A 341 4.72 20.22 -24.65
CA ALA A 341 5.48 19.01 -24.90
C ALA A 341 5.82 18.83 -26.38
N ARG A 342 6.85 18.04 -26.65
CA ARG A 342 7.17 17.56 -27.99
C ARG A 342 6.65 16.14 -28.18
N VAL A 343 5.88 15.92 -29.25
CA VAL A 343 5.34 14.60 -29.63
C VAL A 343 5.69 14.33 -31.09
N LEU A 344 6.40 13.24 -31.37
CA LEU A 344 6.86 12.91 -32.73
C LEU A 344 7.60 14.07 -33.40
N GLY A 345 8.40 14.84 -32.66
CA GLY A 345 9.17 15.98 -33.15
C GLY A 345 8.40 17.29 -33.25
N GLN A 346 7.08 17.32 -33.04
CA GLN A 346 6.22 18.49 -33.10
C GLN A 346 5.91 19.05 -31.72
N GLU A 347 6.00 20.36 -31.55
CA GLU A 347 5.57 21.03 -30.32
C GLU A 347 4.04 21.02 -30.24
N ARG A 348 3.51 20.66 -29.07
CA ARG A 348 2.07 20.56 -28.77
C ARG A 348 1.77 21.12 -27.40
N GLU A 349 0.57 21.65 -27.26
CA GLU A 349 0.02 22.09 -25.97
C GLU A 349 -1.18 21.22 -25.61
N PHE A 350 -1.23 20.80 -24.33
CA PHE A 350 -2.34 20.06 -23.75
C PHE A 350 -2.88 20.86 -22.57
N LYS A 351 -4.19 21.01 -22.48
CA LYS A 351 -4.87 21.86 -21.50
C LYS A 351 -5.83 21.03 -20.64
N ALA A 352 -5.84 21.28 -19.34
CA ALA A 352 -6.77 20.65 -18.40
C ALA A 352 -6.94 21.53 -17.14
N ASP A 353 -7.96 21.22 -16.33
CA ASP A 353 -8.16 21.86 -15.03
C ASP A 353 -7.08 21.46 -14.05
N GLN A 354 -6.57 20.23 -14.13
CA GLN A 354 -5.53 19.71 -13.23
C GLN A 354 -4.46 18.91 -13.98
N ILE A 355 -3.27 18.84 -13.37
CA ILE A 355 -2.17 17.97 -13.82
C ILE A 355 -1.80 17.07 -12.65
N LEU A 356 -1.76 15.75 -12.88
CA LEU A 356 -1.19 14.76 -11.95
C LEU A 356 0.24 14.42 -12.39
N MET A 357 1.23 14.65 -11.55
CA MET A 357 2.57 14.10 -11.72
C MET A 357 2.67 12.70 -11.06
N ALA A 358 2.69 11.66 -11.89
CA ALA A 358 2.89 10.26 -11.48
C ALA A 358 4.20 9.72 -12.07
N LEU A 359 5.31 10.43 -11.79
CA LEU A 359 6.63 10.26 -12.43
C LEU A 359 7.63 9.47 -11.58
N GLY A 360 7.11 8.63 -10.67
CA GLY A 360 7.89 7.80 -9.77
C GLY A 360 7.94 8.35 -8.35
N ARG A 361 8.84 7.79 -7.56
CA ARG A 361 9.01 8.13 -6.14
C ARG A 361 10.47 8.50 -5.88
N GLU A 362 10.73 9.19 -4.77
CA GLU A 362 12.05 9.59 -4.31
C GLU A 362 12.24 9.13 -2.86
N ALA A 363 13.38 8.50 -2.56
CA ALA A 363 13.68 7.99 -1.23
C ALA A 363 13.81 9.12 -0.20
N ASN A 364 13.29 8.89 1.01
CA ASN A 364 13.35 9.84 2.11
C ASN A 364 14.69 9.74 2.85
N THR A 365 15.76 10.21 2.21
CA THR A 365 17.14 10.19 2.74
C THR A 365 17.72 11.58 2.97
N LYS A 366 17.13 12.61 2.38
CA LYS A 366 17.62 13.99 2.49
C LYS A 366 17.54 14.52 3.92
N GLY A 367 18.62 15.16 4.38
CA GLY A 367 18.68 15.78 5.71
C GLY A 367 18.85 14.81 6.88
N MET A 368 19.02 13.51 6.60
CA MET A 368 19.22 12.50 7.64
C MET A 368 20.65 12.43 8.20
N GLY A 369 21.63 13.13 7.63
CA GLY A 369 23.03 13.07 8.07
C GLY A 369 23.73 11.75 7.71
N LEU A 370 23.26 11.03 6.67
CA LEU A 370 23.80 9.73 6.24
C LEU A 370 25.24 9.81 5.76
N GLU A 371 25.67 10.98 5.30
CA GLU A 371 27.05 11.30 4.94
C GLU A 371 28.03 11.17 6.13
N HIS A 372 27.54 11.32 7.36
CA HIS A 372 28.35 11.13 8.58
C HIS A 372 28.55 9.66 8.94
N MET A 373 27.72 8.79 8.35
CA MET A 373 27.68 7.37 8.66
C MET A 373 28.26 6.49 7.55
N ASP A 374 28.91 7.07 6.55
CA ASP A 374 29.46 6.35 5.37
C ASP A 374 28.42 5.47 4.66
N VAL A 375 27.15 5.85 4.70
CA VAL A 375 26.06 5.14 4.00
C VAL A 375 26.04 5.55 2.54
N LYS A 376 26.26 4.58 1.64
CA LYS A 376 26.22 4.80 0.20
C LYS A 376 24.79 4.95 -0.31
N LEU A 377 24.59 5.97 -1.15
CA LEU A 377 23.33 6.22 -1.85
C LEU A 377 23.50 6.01 -3.35
N GLU A 378 22.43 5.57 -3.99
CA GLU A 378 22.28 5.56 -5.45
C GLU A 378 22.05 7.00 -5.97
N GLN A 379 22.12 7.17 -7.30
CA GLN A 379 21.87 8.48 -7.94
C GLN A 379 20.48 9.04 -7.67
N ASN A 380 19.48 8.17 -7.45
CA ASN A 380 18.10 8.53 -7.11
C ASN A 380 17.90 8.78 -5.60
N GLY A 381 18.97 8.75 -4.80
CA GLY A 381 18.93 8.96 -3.36
C GLY A 381 18.60 7.72 -2.52
N ALA A 382 18.33 6.57 -3.12
CA ALA A 382 18.04 5.34 -2.39
C ALA A 382 19.29 4.77 -1.69
N ILE A 383 19.09 4.16 -0.52
CA ILE A 383 20.19 3.52 0.23
C ILE A 383 20.57 2.21 -0.45
N VAL A 384 21.87 2.07 -0.73
CA VAL A 384 22.44 0.81 -1.25
C VAL A 384 22.49 -0.23 -0.14
N VAL A 385 21.84 -1.38 -0.35
CA VAL A 385 21.85 -2.52 0.57
C VAL A 385 22.23 -3.81 -0.16
N ASP A 386 22.81 -4.74 0.59
CA ASP A 386 23.03 -6.11 0.11
C ASP A 386 21.75 -6.97 0.29
N LYS A 387 21.81 -8.24 -0.11
CA LYS A 387 20.68 -9.17 0.06
C LYS A 387 20.29 -9.46 1.51
N TYR A 388 21.09 -9.04 2.47
CA TYR A 388 20.84 -9.15 3.90
C TYR A 388 20.26 -7.86 4.49
N MET A 389 19.93 -6.89 3.64
CA MET A 389 19.45 -5.54 4.00
C MET A 389 20.51 -4.70 4.73
N GLN A 390 21.79 -5.08 4.72
CA GLN A 390 22.88 -4.33 5.33
C GLN A 390 23.39 -3.27 4.35
N SER A 391 23.58 -2.05 4.84
CA SER A 391 24.17 -0.95 4.08
C SER A 391 25.70 -1.07 3.99
N SER A 392 26.37 -0.07 3.41
CA SER A 392 27.84 0.04 3.44
C SER A 392 28.40 0.21 4.85
N ASN A 393 27.60 0.70 5.81
CA ASN A 393 27.96 0.73 7.22
C ASN A 393 27.44 -0.55 7.91
N PRO A 394 28.32 -1.33 8.59
CA PRO A 394 27.96 -2.63 9.16
C PRO A 394 26.95 -2.54 10.32
N THR A 395 26.75 -1.37 10.93
CA THR A 395 25.78 -1.16 12.01
C THR A 395 24.43 -0.69 11.51
N ILE A 396 24.32 -0.31 10.21
CA ILE A 396 23.12 0.27 9.61
C ILE A 396 22.55 -0.67 8.55
N TYR A 397 21.28 -0.98 8.72
CA TYR A 397 20.43 -1.70 7.76
C TYR A 397 19.41 -0.74 7.17
N ALA A 398 18.90 -1.03 5.97
CA ALA A 398 17.82 -0.25 5.37
C ALA A 398 16.83 -1.15 4.64
N THR A 399 15.55 -0.76 4.61
CA THR A 399 14.49 -1.60 4.04
C THR A 399 13.27 -0.80 3.61
N GLY A 400 12.49 -1.36 2.69
CA GLY A 400 11.33 -0.73 2.07
C GLY A 400 11.74 0.29 1.01
N ASP A 401 10.82 1.23 0.69
CA ASP A 401 10.96 2.16 -0.43
C ASP A 401 12.15 3.14 -0.31
N VAL A 402 12.83 3.18 0.83
CA VAL A 402 14.09 3.94 1.01
C VAL A 402 15.27 3.28 0.30
N THR A 403 15.10 2.04 -0.16
CA THR A 403 16.07 1.25 -0.93
C THR A 403 15.61 1.09 -2.37
N ASN A 404 16.45 0.49 -3.24
CA ASN A 404 16.07 0.15 -4.63
C ASN A 404 15.31 -1.20 -4.75
N ASN A 405 14.88 -1.80 -3.65
CA ASN A 405 14.02 -2.97 -3.70
C ASN A 405 12.61 -2.61 -4.25
N PRO A 406 11.86 -3.57 -4.80
CA PRO A 406 10.51 -3.32 -5.29
C PRO A 406 9.63 -2.63 -4.25
N GLU A 407 9.02 -1.51 -4.62
CA GLU A 407 8.22 -0.64 -3.74
C GLU A 407 6.83 -1.25 -3.44
N PHE A 408 6.80 -2.45 -2.87
CA PHE A 408 5.58 -3.11 -2.43
C PHE A 408 5.56 -3.27 -0.90
N VAL A 409 4.40 -3.10 -0.30
CA VAL A 409 4.23 -3.17 1.16
C VAL A 409 4.65 -4.51 1.75
N TYR A 410 4.42 -5.62 1.04
CA TYR A 410 4.84 -6.96 1.48
C TYR A 410 6.36 -7.18 1.35
N VAL A 411 7.01 -6.56 0.37
CA VAL A 411 8.48 -6.53 0.26
C VAL A 411 9.07 -5.71 1.41
N ALA A 412 8.48 -4.54 1.69
CA ALA A 412 8.89 -3.68 2.80
C ALA A 412 8.77 -4.40 4.15
N ALA A 413 7.66 -5.10 4.41
CA ALA A 413 7.45 -5.86 5.64
C ALA A 413 8.41 -7.05 5.77
N ALA A 414 8.59 -7.83 4.70
CA ALA A 414 9.54 -8.95 4.68
C ALA A 414 10.98 -8.45 4.91
N GLY A 415 11.37 -7.38 4.21
CA GLY A 415 12.67 -6.75 4.35
C GLY A 415 12.91 -6.20 5.76
N GLY A 416 11.88 -5.62 6.41
CA GLY A 416 11.95 -5.16 7.80
C GLY A 416 12.26 -6.29 8.78
N SER A 417 11.56 -7.41 8.66
CA SER A 417 11.82 -8.60 9.47
C SER A 417 13.23 -9.17 9.23
N VAL A 418 13.68 -9.20 7.96
CA VAL A 418 15.02 -9.67 7.59
C VAL A 418 16.09 -8.73 8.12
N ALA A 419 15.92 -7.41 7.99
CA ALA A 419 16.85 -6.40 8.49
C ALA A 419 17.05 -6.51 10.01
N ALA A 420 15.96 -6.59 10.78
CA ALA A 420 16.03 -6.73 12.23
C ALA A 420 16.68 -8.06 12.66
N GLN A 421 16.32 -9.18 12.01
CA GLN A 421 16.95 -10.47 12.29
C GLN A 421 18.44 -10.45 12.03
N ASN A 422 18.89 -9.89 10.88
CA ASN A 422 20.30 -9.84 10.53
C ASN A 422 21.11 -8.82 11.33
N ALA A 423 20.43 -7.78 11.85
CA ALA A 423 21.07 -6.79 12.71
C ALA A 423 21.37 -7.33 14.12
N LEU A 424 20.51 -8.24 14.64
CA LEU A 424 20.50 -8.64 16.05
C LEU A 424 20.86 -10.11 16.30
N ALA A 425 20.80 -10.97 15.28
CA ALA A 425 21.13 -12.39 15.40
C ALA A 425 22.44 -12.74 14.68
N ASP A 426 23.13 -13.77 15.14
CA ASP A 426 24.40 -14.24 14.53
C ASP A 426 24.18 -14.91 13.17
N THR A 427 22.95 -15.21 12.78
CA THR A 427 22.62 -15.89 11.52
C THR A 427 22.15 -14.90 10.47
N LYS A 428 22.77 -14.97 9.28
CA LYS A 428 22.40 -14.14 8.12
C LYS A 428 21.33 -14.83 7.27
N LYS A 429 20.17 -14.17 7.10
CA LYS A 429 19.09 -14.62 6.22
C LYS A 429 18.94 -13.66 5.04
N PRO A 430 19.07 -14.11 3.78
CA PRO A 430 18.83 -13.24 2.63
C PRO A 430 17.32 -12.93 2.47
N LEU A 431 17.01 -11.73 1.97
CA LEU A 431 15.69 -11.42 1.44
C LEU A 431 15.59 -12.01 0.04
N ASP A 432 14.66 -12.96 -0.14
CA ASP A 432 14.39 -13.57 -1.44
C ASP A 432 13.42 -12.70 -2.23
N LEU A 433 13.91 -12.09 -3.30
CA LEU A 433 13.16 -11.26 -4.23
C LEU A 433 12.97 -11.93 -5.61
N SER A 434 13.33 -13.21 -5.75
CA SER A 434 13.28 -13.92 -7.03
C SER A 434 11.84 -14.11 -7.56
N THR A 435 10.85 -14.09 -6.67
CA THR A 435 9.44 -14.35 -7.00
C THR A 435 8.52 -13.31 -6.36
N VAL A 436 8.74 -12.04 -6.69
CA VAL A 436 7.87 -10.94 -6.21
C VAL A 436 6.72 -10.77 -7.20
N PRO A 437 5.46 -11.07 -6.83
CA PRO A 437 4.33 -10.75 -7.68
C PRO A 437 4.06 -9.25 -7.69
N GLY A 438 3.70 -8.67 -8.83
CA GLY A 438 3.29 -7.29 -8.98
C GLY A 438 1.86 -7.20 -9.51
N VAL A 439 1.07 -6.26 -8.97
CA VAL A 439 -0.29 -6.00 -9.47
C VAL A 439 -0.47 -4.50 -9.68
N ILE A 440 -0.99 -4.12 -10.85
CA ILE A 440 -1.53 -2.80 -11.14
C ILE A 440 -3.05 -2.95 -11.19
N PHE A 441 -3.74 -2.20 -10.35
CA PHE A 441 -5.18 -2.32 -10.12
C PHE A 441 -6.01 -1.50 -11.13
N THR A 442 -5.62 -1.58 -12.41
CA THR A 442 -6.47 -1.16 -13.52
C THR A 442 -7.58 -2.19 -13.75
N ASP A 443 -8.51 -1.90 -14.64
CA ASP A 443 -9.50 -2.88 -15.11
C ASP A 443 -9.46 -2.92 -16.66
N PRO A 444 -8.96 -4.03 -17.25
CA PRO A 444 -8.44 -5.24 -16.59
C PRO A 444 -7.15 -4.99 -15.80
N GLN A 445 -6.92 -5.80 -14.75
CA GLN A 445 -5.71 -5.73 -13.93
C GLN A 445 -4.49 -6.26 -14.69
N ILE A 446 -3.34 -5.64 -14.45
CA ILE A 446 -2.05 -6.19 -14.86
C ILE A 446 -1.44 -6.91 -13.66
N ALA A 447 -1.19 -8.21 -13.78
CA ALA A 447 -0.56 -9.00 -12.73
C ALA A 447 0.61 -9.81 -13.31
N THR A 448 1.78 -9.72 -12.65
CA THR A 448 3.00 -10.31 -13.18
C THR A 448 3.86 -10.91 -12.07
N VAL A 449 4.60 -11.96 -12.40
CA VAL A 449 5.63 -12.54 -11.54
C VAL A 449 6.71 -13.20 -12.39
N GLY A 450 7.95 -13.18 -11.92
CA GLY A 450 9.09 -13.78 -12.59
C GLY A 450 9.57 -12.98 -13.81
N LEU A 451 10.20 -13.65 -14.76
CA LEU A 451 10.91 -13.04 -15.89
C LEU A 451 9.96 -12.78 -17.06
N THR A 452 10.12 -11.63 -17.71
CA THR A 452 9.61 -11.44 -19.07
C THR A 452 10.38 -12.31 -20.06
N GLU A 453 9.79 -12.55 -21.23
CA GLU A 453 10.47 -13.28 -22.31
C GLU A 453 11.85 -12.68 -22.65
N ALA A 454 11.93 -11.34 -22.71
CA ALA A 454 13.17 -10.63 -22.99
C ALA A 454 14.20 -10.79 -21.86
N GLN A 455 13.79 -10.72 -20.59
CA GLN A 455 14.66 -10.93 -19.44
C GLN A 455 15.18 -12.37 -19.40
N ALA A 456 14.31 -13.36 -19.58
CA ALA A 456 14.69 -14.76 -19.60
C ALA A 456 15.72 -15.07 -20.72
N LYS A 457 15.53 -14.51 -21.91
CA LYS A 457 16.53 -14.62 -23.01
C LYS A 457 17.86 -13.96 -22.65
N ASN A 458 17.84 -12.79 -22.02
CA ASN A 458 19.04 -12.05 -21.61
C ASN A 458 19.80 -12.79 -20.49
N GLU A 459 19.11 -13.55 -19.64
CA GLU A 459 19.70 -14.43 -18.62
C GLU A 459 20.22 -15.77 -19.18
N GLY A 460 20.07 -16.01 -20.49
CA GLY A 460 20.61 -17.18 -21.19
C GLY A 460 19.70 -18.40 -21.22
N TYR A 461 18.43 -18.27 -20.82
CA TYR A 461 17.47 -19.36 -20.95
C TYR A 461 17.09 -19.62 -22.41
N ARG A 462 16.83 -20.89 -22.73
CA ARG A 462 16.11 -21.28 -23.96
C ARG A 462 14.62 -21.10 -23.68
N VAL A 463 14.06 -20.04 -24.25
CA VAL A 463 12.71 -19.60 -23.87
C VAL A 463 11.67 -20.14 -24.82
N LYS A 464 10.62 -20.75 -24.27
CA LYS A 464 9.33 -20.97 -24.94
C LYS A 464 8.25 -20.16 -24.24
N THR A 465 7.24 -19.71 -24.98
CA THR A 465 6.12 -18.93 -24.46
C THR A 465 4.80 -19.49 -24.93
N SER A 466 3.78 -19.26 -24.13
CA SER A 466 2.38 -19.56 -24.46
C SER A 466 1.52 -18.35 -24.11
N THR A 467 0.53 -18.06 -24.92
CA THR A 467 -0.42 -16.97 -24.68
C THR A 467 -1.83 -17.45 -24.98
N VAL A 468 -2.73 -17.30 -24.01
CA VAL A 468 -4.14 -17.63 -24.13
C VAL A 468 -4.98 -16.38 -23.92
N GLY A 469 -5.77 -16.00 -24.94
CA GLY A 469 -6.77 -14.94 -24.84
C GLY A 469 -7.92 -15.35 -23.91
N LEU A 470 -8.49 -14.37 -23.23
CA LEU A 470 -9.56 -14.65 -22.26
C LEU A 470 -10.88 -15.08 -22.92
N GLU A 471 -11.01 -14.94 -24.23
CA GLU A 471 -12.12 -15.54 -24.99
C GLU A 471 -12.14 -17.08 -24.93
N HIS A 472 -11.05 -17.72 -24.52
CA HIS A 472 -10.96 -19.16 -24.28
C HIS A 472 -11.15 -19.55 -22.80
N VAL A 473 -11.27 -18.60 -21.88
CA VAL A 473 -11.45 -18.84 -20.45
C VAL A 473 -12.93 -18.77 -20.09
N ALA A 474 -13.50 -19.90 -19.67
CA ALA A 474 -14.94 -20.04 -19.41
C ALA A 474 -15.48 -19.01 -18.40
N ARG A 475 -14.70 -18.66 -17.36
CA ARG A 475 -15.05 -17.61 -16.38
C ARG A 475 -15.20 -16.23 -17.03
N ALA A 476 -14.29 -15.88 -17.94
CA ALA A 476 -14.32 -14.61 -18.65
C ALA A 476 -15.52 -14.53 -19.61
N GLN A 477 -15.81 -15.63 -20.32
CA GLN A 477 -17.00 -15.73 -21.17
C GLN A 477 -18.29 -15.59 -20.35
N ALA A 478 -18.39 -16.27 -19.20
CA ALA A 478 -19.55 -16.18 -18.31
C ALA A 478 -19.74 -14.78 -17.74
N ALA A 479 -18.66 -14.05 -17.45
CA ALA A 479 -18.68 -12.66 -17.03
C ALA A 479 -18.96 -11.68 -18.18
N ARG A 480 -18.91 -12.14 -19.44
CA ARG A 480 -18.94 -11.32 -20.66
C ARG A 480 -17.83 -10.24 -20.67
N ASP A 481 -16.72 -10.55 -20.03
CA ASP A 481 -15.51 -9.72 -20.03
C ASP A 481 -14.32 -10.58 -20.41
N THR A 482 -14.04 -10.61 -21.71
CA THR A 482 -12.94 -11.38 -22.32
C THR A 482 -11.74 -10.48 -22.65
N ARG A 483 -11.68 -9.28 -22.06
CA ARG A 483 -10.55 -8.36 -22.24
C ARG A 483 -9.30 -8.94 -21.63
N GLY A 484 -8.27 -9.14 -22.46
CA GLY A 484 -6.93 -9.51 -22.02
C GLY A 484 -6.50 -10.93 -22.36
N PHE A 485 -5.47 -11.39 -21.64
CA PHE A 485 -4.81 -12.66 -21.90
C PHE A 485 -3.98 -13.11 -20.70
N ILE A 486 -3.53 -14.36 -20.76
CA ILE A 486 -2.54 -14.94 -19.84
C ILE A 486 -1.36 -15.41 -20.70
N LYS A 487 -0.15 -14.86 -20.44
CA LYS A 487 1.11 -15.27 -21.07
C LYS A 487 2.00 -15.95 -20.04
N LEU A 488 2.51 -17.14 -20.39
CA LEU A 488 3.50 -17.89 -19.61
C LEU A 488 4.85 -17.89 -20.35
N VAL A 489 5.92 -17.79 -19.58
CA VAL A 489 7.31 -17.88 -20.04
C VAL A 489 7.96 -19.08 -19.36
N ALA A 490 8.53 -19.99 -20.11
CA ALA A 490 9.15 -21.20 -19.59
C ALA A 490 10.53 -21.47 -20.23
N ASP A 491 11.38 -22.20 -19.50
CA ASP A 491 12.63 -22.72 -20.02
C ASP A 491 12.36 -23.99 -20.82
N GLU A 492 12.67 -23.97 -22.10
CA GLU A 492 12.52 -25.11 -23.00
C GLU A 492 13.33 -26.35 -22.55
N THR A 493 14.48 -26.14 -21.89
CA THR A 493 15.39 -27.21 -21.48
C THR A 493 14.86 -27.97 -20.27
N THR A 494 14.40 -27.27 -19.24
CA THR A 494 13.98 -27.86 -17.96
C THR A 494 12.47 -27.98 -17.83
N ASN A 495 11.73 -27.36 -18.73
CA ASN A 495 10.27 -27.20 -18.73
C ASN A 495 9.72 -26.43 -17.50
N ARG A 496 10.59 -25.70 -16.77
CA ARG A 496 10.18 -24.92 -15.60
C ARG A 496 9.55 -23.59 -15.99
N LEU A 497 8.51 -23.21 -15.25
CA LEU A 497 7.92 -21.89 -15.37
C LEU A 497 8.93 -20.81 -14.88
N LEU A 498 9.18 -19.79 -15.70
CA LEU A 498 10.09 -18.68 -15.42
C LEU A 498 9.32 -17.36 -15.17
N GLY A 499 8.16 -17.20 -15.80
CA GLY A 499 7.37 -15.99 -15.68
C GLY A 499 5.91 -16.21 -16.04
N ALA A 500 5.05 -15.37 -15.47
CA ALA A 500 3.63 -15.27 -15.81
C ALA A 500 3.20 -13.81 -15.87
N HIS A 501 2.46 -13.47 -16.93
CA HIS A 501 2.02 -12.11 -17.23
C HIS A 501 0.55 -12.14 -17.60
N ILE A 502 -0.28 -11.54 -16.76
CA ILE A 502 -1.73 -11.59 -16.85
C ILE A 502 -2.25 -10.17 -17.09
N LEU A 503 -3.12 -10.03 -18.08
CA LEU A 503 -3.97 -8.88 -18.25
C LEU A 503 -5.41 -9.40 -18.20
N ALA A 504 -6.11 -9.22 -17.08
CA ALA A 504 -7.42 -9.83 -16.85
C ALA A 504 -8.17 -9.13 -15.71
N ALA A 505 -9.50 -9.22 -15.73
CA ALA A 505 -10.29 -8.91 -14.55
C ALA A 505 -9.83 -9.80 -13.38
N GLU A 506 -9.59 -9.20 -12.22
CA GLU A 506 -9.11 -9.89 -11.00
C GLU A 506 -7.81 -10.70 -11.20
N GLY A 507 -6.97 -10.31 -12.16
CA GLY A 507 -5.70 -10.99 -12.44
C GLY A 507 -4.76 -11.07 -11.22
N GLY A 508 -4.89 -10.14 -10.28
CA GLY A 508 -4.15 -10.12 -9.02
C GLY A 508 -4.40 -11.34 -8.12
N GLU A 509 -5.58 -11.95 -8.18
CA GLU A 509 -5.88 -13.18 -7.44
C GLU A 509 -5.24 -14.41 -8.11
N ALA A 510 -5.25 -14.43 -9.45
CA ALA A 510 -4.71 -15.56 -10.21
C ALA A 510 -3.17 -15.66 -10.14
N ILE A 511 -2.46 -14.51 -10.07
CA ILE A 511 -0.99 -14.46 -10.13
C ILE A 511 -0.32 -15.18 -8.95
N GLN A 512 -1.00 -15.31 -7.81
CA GLN A 512 -0.44 -15.99 -6.64
C GLN A 512 -0.14 -17.48 -6.91
N THR A 513 -0.97 -18.15 -7.70
CA THR A 513 -0.70 -19.53 -8.13
C THR A 513 0.58 -19.62 -8.96
N ALA A 514 0.77 -18.72 -9.92
CA ALA A 514 1.99 -18.66 -10.71
C ALA A 514 3.23 -18.32 -9.86
N THR A 515 3.06 -17.45 -8.84
CA THR A 515 4.13 -17.13 -7.88
C THR A 515 4.63 -18.37 -7.15
N LEU A 516 3.71 -19.21 -6.66
CA LEU A 516 4.07 -20.47 -6.01
C LEU A 516 4.70 -21.45 -7.00
N ALA A 517 4.16 -21.54 -8.23
CA ALA A 517 4.71 -22.40 -9.28
C ALA A 517 6.18 -22.05 -9.59
N ILE A 518 6.50 -20.77 -9.79
CA ILE A 518 7.87 -20.32 -10.04
C ILE A 518 8.75 -20.56 -8.81
N LYS A 519 8.29 -20.18 -7.63
CA LYS A 519 9.06 -20.31 -6.38
C LYS A 519 9.50 -21.74 -6.10
N TYR A 520 8.66 -22.71 -6.38
CA TYR A 520 8.95 -24.14 -6.16
C TYR A 520 9.44 -24.85 -7.40
N GLY A 521 9.72 -24.14 -8.50
CA GLY A 521 10.28 -24.68 -9.74
C GLY A 521 9.37 -25.69 -10.43
N ILE A 522 8.04 -25.49 -10.34
CA ILE A 522 7.01 -26.34 -10.97
C ILE A 522 7.19 -26.27 -12.49
N LYS A 523 7.07 -27.42 -13.14
CA LYS A 523 7.11 -27.55 -14.59
C LYS A 523 5.76 -27.18 -15.21
N VAL A 524 5.81 -26.78 -16.47
CA VAL A 524 4.61 -26.47 -17.25
C VAL A 524 3.66 -27.68 -17.31
N ASP A 525 4.18 -28.88 -17.48
CA ASP A 525 3.37 -30.12 -17.53
C ASP A 525 2.66 -30.38 -16.20
N ASP A 526 3.38 -30.20 -15.07
CA ASP A 526 2.78 -30.36 -13.74
C ASP A 526 1.66 -29.33 -13.51
N LEU A 527 1.82 -28.11 -14.04
CA LEU A 527 0.78 -27.08 -13.96
C LEU A 527 -0.42 -27.43 -14.83
N ALA A 528 -0.20 -28.00 -16.03
CA ALA A 528 -1.24 -28.46 -16.93
C ALA A 528 -2.03 -29.65 -16.36
N ASP A 529 -1.36 -30.56 -15.64
CA ASP A 529 -1.98 -31.72 -15.01
C ASP A 529 -2.66 -31.43 -13.67
N THR A 530 -2.39 -30.25 -13.07
CA THR A 530 -3.00 -29.85 -11.80
C THR A 530 -4.51 -29.60 -11.98
N LEU A 531 -5.31 -30.02 -10.99
CA LEU A 531 -6.74 -29.72 -10.97
C LEU A 531 -6.97 -28.26 -10.55
N PHE A 532 -7.66 -27.53 -11.39
CA PHE A 532 -8.12 -26.16 -11.11
C PHE A 532 -9.64 -26.13 -10.94
N PRO A 533 -10.19 -25.29 -10.05
CA PRO A 533 -11.64 -25.14 -9.95
C PRO A 533 -12.19 -24.52 -11.25
N TYR A 534 -13.20 -25.18 -11.81
CA TYR A 534 -13.84 -24.75 -13.05
C TYR A 534 -14.62 -23.44 -12.87
N LEU A 535 -14.69 -22.63 -13.92
CA LEU A 535 -15.26 -21.28 -13.95
C LEU A 535 -14.56 -20.28 -13.02
N THR A 536 -13.24 -20.39 -12.88
CA THR A 536 -12.43 -19.40 -12.17
C THR A 536 -11.42 -18.73 -13.11
N GLN A 537 -10.97 -17.53 -12.78
CA GLN A 537 -9.93 -16.82 -13.57
C GLN A 537 -8.58 -17.55 -13.50
N VAL A 538 -8.30 -18.21 -12.37
CA VAL A 538 -7.04 -18.93 -12.16
C VAL A 538 -6.94 -20.20 -13.04
N GLU A 539 -8.05 -20.77 -13.49
CA GLU A 539 -8.07 -21.87 -14.46
C GLU A 539 -7.36 -21.49 -15.78
N GLY A 540 -7.38 -20.22 -16.15
CA GLY A 540 -6.67 -19.72 -17.31
C GLY A 540 -5.16 -19.98 -17.29
N LEU A 541 -4.54 -20.14 -16.12
CA LEU A 541 -3.13 -20.55 -15.99
C LEU A 541 -2.93 -21.99 -16.45
N LYS A 542 -3.85 -22.89 -16.14
CA LYS A 542 -3.84 -24.28 -16.65
C LYS A 542 -3.97 -24.30 -18.16
N LEU A 543 -4.93 -23.54 -18.72
CA LEU A 543 -5.10 -23.44 -20.17
C LEU A 543 -3.85 -22.91 -20.85
N ALA A 544 -3.21 -21.87 -20.26
CA ALA A 544 -1.95 -21.34 -20.77
C ALA A 544 -0.79 -22.35 -20.67
N ALA A 545 -0.78 -23.22 -19.66
CA ALA A 545 0.18 -24.32 -19.58
C ALA A 545 -0.07 -25.39 -20.66
N ILE A 546 -1.32 -25.77 -20.90
CA ILE A 546 -1.69 -26.71 -21.96
C ILE A 546 -1.37 -26.15 -23.35
N ALA A 547 -1.51 -24.84 -23.55
CA ALA A 547 -1.27 -24.16 -24.83
C ALA A 547 0.19 -24.16 -25.31
N PHE A 548 1.14 -24.65 -24.50
CA PHE A 548 2.50 -24.91 -24.98
C PHE A 548 2.57 -26.07 -25.98
N GLU A 549 1.61 -27.00 -25.92
CA GLU A 549 1.62 -28.23 -26.70
C GLU A 549 0.35 -28.44 -27.54
N LYS A 550 -0.78 -27.85 -27.15
CA LYS A 550 -2.08 -28.07 -27.77
C LYS A 550 -2.74 -26.75 -28.18
N ASP A 551 -3.46 -26.75 -29.26
CA ASP A 551 -4.32 -25.65 -29.65
C ASP A 551 -5.57 -25.63 -28.75
N ILE A 552 -5.68 -24.61 -27.94
CA ILE A 552 -6.78 -24.43 -26.97
C ILE A 552 -8.14 -24.33 -27.68
N ALA A 553 -8.19 -23.77 -28.88
CA ALA A 553 -9.43 -23.67 -29.65
C ALA A 553 -10.00 -25.03 -30.05
N MET A 554 -9.18 -26.08 -30.03
CA MET A 554 -9.56 -27.45 -30.37
C MET A 554 -9.93 -28.32 -29.16
N LEU A 555 -9.90 -27.75 -27.95
CA LEU A 555 -10.25 -28.46 -26.71
C LEU A 555 -11.72 -28.20 -26.34
N SER A 556 -12.38 -29.22 -25.79
CA SER A 556 -13.67 -28.98 -25.11
C SER A 556 -13.46 -28.30 -23.76
N CYS A 557 -14.46 -27.56 -23.29
CA CYS A 557 -14.38 -26.84 -22.02
C CYS A 557 -14.10 -27.72 -20.77
N CYS A 558 -14.18 -29.04 -20.87
CA CYS A 558 -13.91 -29.97 -19.77
C CYS A 558 -12.80 -30.98 -20.09
N ALA A 559 -12.17 -30.92 -21.26
CA ALA A 559 -11.14 -31.88 -21.72
C ALA A 559 -9.72 -31.30 -21.65
N ALA A 560 -9.55 -30.26 -20.86
CA ALA A 560 -8.23 -29.63 -20.62
C ALA A 560 -7.53 -30.24 -19.41
#